data_eda197556b4cdbdc150f0e9401eb1b5e
#
_entry.id   eda197556b4cdbdc150f0e9401eb1b5e
#
_cell.length_a   1.000
_cell.length_b   1.000
_cell.length_c   1.000
_cell.angle_alpha   90.00
_cell.angle_beta   90.00
_cell.angle_gamma   90.00
#
_symmetry.space_group_name_H-M   'P 1'
#
loop_
_entity.id
_entity.type
_entity.pdbx_description
1 polymer ?
#
loop_
_entity_poly.entity_id
_entity_poly.type
_entity_poly.pdbx_seq_one_letter_code
_entity_poly.pdbx_strand_id
1 'polypeptide(L)'
;MGKIDTSKWEAFPISMLFSVVKGTRLTKANMRDGNINFIGASAINNGITAHIANDEHIHPENTITITYNGSVGEAFYQDKIFWASDDVNVLYPKFALNKYIALFIIPVLKQAGEKYAFIDKWKKEDMEKDCILLPVDENHQPDFSYMESYMKNQEIAVSASLTKLQSAKRFIKSRNAEFESWKTYKIKDIFPNIVKPAVYHTREVKENPEGIPYVVRSKFNNGIKYYVERPNSNVNPAKVISFGAENATFFYQEYEWISGRDMYYIDTRGIDEYACLFITSCLQPIAEKYSYNYGMFPDLLKEEKIKLPANENGEPDYALMEKYMKIVESKIHSAVKVLLAV
;
A
#
# COMPACT_ATOMS: atom_id res chain seq x y z
N MET A 1 15.27 7.66 -1.00
CA MET A 1 15.34 8.95 -0.30
C MET A 1 16.27 8.83 0.89
N GLY A 2 17.29 9.69 1.02
CA GLY A 2 18.17 9.73 2.19
C GLY A 2 17.40 10.22 3.43
N LYS A 3 17.78 9.72 4.58
CA LYS A 3 17.25 10.21 5.87
C LYS A 3 17.73 11.65 6.08
N ILE A 4 16.85 12.56 6.49
CA ILE A 4 17.25 13.94 6.81
C ILE A 4 18.14 13.91 8.04
N ASP A 5 19.29 14.62 7.98
CA ASP A 5 20.13 14.84 9.16
C ASP A 5 19.52 15.96 10.01
N THR A 6 19.06 15.60 11.18
CA THR A 6 18.43 16.52 12.15
C THR A 6 19.39 16.92 13.29
N SER A 7 20.67 16.57 13.20
CA SER A 7 21.65 16.80 14.30
C SER A 7 21.88 18.28 14.61
N LYS A 8 21.61 19.16 13.66
CA LYS A 8 21.77 20.60 13.76
C LYS A 8 20.43 21.36 13.90
N TRP A 9 19.35 20.64 14.11
CA TRP A 9 18.04 21.28 14.30
C TRP A 9 17.91 21.81 15.73
N GLU A 10 17.20 22.93 15.86
CA GLU A 10 16.96 23.55 17.16
C GLU A 10 15.47 23.54 17.52
N ALA A 11 15.18 23.63 18.80
CA ALA A 11 13.83 23.60 19.34
C ALA A 11 13.21 25.01 19.38
N PHE A 12 12.05 25.17 18.74
CA PHE A 12 11.29 26.43 18.73
C PHE A 12 9.93 26.22 19.37
N PRO A 13 9.54 27.07 20.35
CA PRO A 13 8.17 27.06 20.86
C PRO A 13 7.16 27.31 19.73
N ILE A 14 6.08 26.54 19.71
CA ILE A 14 5.01 26.73 18.70
C ILE A 14 4.46 28.16 18.78
N SER A 15 4.35 28.73 19.99
CA SER A 15 3.93 30.10 20.19
C SER A 15 4.87 31.16 19.60
N MET A 16 6.14 30.84 19.37
CA MET A 16 7.07 31.73 18.65
C MET A 16 6.72 31.81 17.15
N LEU A 17 6.33 30.71 16.58
CA LEU A 17 6.08 30.55 15.15
C LEU A 17 4.64 30.85 14.75
N PHE A 18 3.69 30.55 15.64
CA PHE A 18 2.26 30.63 15.36
C PHE A 18 1.46 31.26 16.48
N SER A 19 0.36 31.88 16.11
CA SER A 19 -0.72 32.21 17.05
C SER A 19 -1.76 31.08 16.97
N VAL A 20 -2.08 30.44 18.09
CA VAL A 20 -3.04 29.35 18.14
C VAL A 20 -4.44 29.88 18.35
N VAL A 21 -5.35 29.62 17.43
CA VAL A 21 -6.74 30.05 17.47
C VAL A 21 -7.65 28.83 17.49
N LYS A 22 -8.56 28.76 18.44
CA LYS A 22 -9.53 27.67 18.54
C LYS A 22 -10.63 27.84 17.49
N GLY A 23 -11.02 26.73 16.84
CA GLY A 23 -12.17 26.73 15.94
C GLY A 23 -13.51 26.91 16.66
N THR A 24 -14.56 27.13 15.90
CA THR A 24 -15.91 27.48 16.40
C THR A 24 -16.89 26.34 16.10
N ARG A 25 -17.68 25.98 17.12
CA ARG A 25 -18.69 24.92 16.99
C ARG A 25 -19.78 25.30 16.00
N LEU A 26 -20.01 24.41 15.04
CA LEU A 26 -21.15 24.46 14.13
C LEU A 26 -21.83 23.09 14.10
N THR A 27 -23.08 23.02 14.50
CA THR A 27 -23.83 21.75 14.49
C THR A 27 -24.37 21.46 13.12
N LYS A 28 -24.56 20.17 12.79
CA LYS A 28 -25.12 19.74 11.49
C LYS A 28 -26.45 20.42 11.18
N ALA A 29 -27.28 20.66 12.17
CA ALA A 29 -28.58 21.32 11.99
C ALA A 29 -28.47 22.77 11.54
N ASN A 30 -27.34 23.45 11.87
CA ASN A 30 -27.09 24.82 11.51
C ASN A 30 -26.19 25.00 10.29
N MET A 31 -25.69 23.90 9.73
CA MET A 31 -24.92 23.93 8.48
C MET A 31 -25.83 24.26 7.30
N ARG A 32 -25.39 25.20 6.48
CA ARG A 32 -26.01 25.52 5.19
C ARG A 32 -25.10 24.96 4.09
N ASP A 33 -25.64 24.22 3.14
CA ASP A 33 -24.86 23.65 2.03
C ASP A 33 -24.21 24.75 1.18
N GLY A 34 -22.94 24.57 0.83
CA GLY A 34 -22.17 25.57 0.07
C GLY A 34 -20.79 25.04 -0.37
N ASN A 35 -19.83 25.97 -0.57
CA ASN A 35 -18.52 25.66 -1.13
C ASN A 35 -17.34 25.93 -0.20
N ILE A 36 -17.60 26.43 1.03
CA ILE A 36 -16.55 26.68 2.02
C ILE A 36 -16.23 25.37 2.73
N ASN A 37 -14.94 25.01 2.81
CA ASN A 37 -14.51 23.81 3.50
C ASN A 37 -14.83 23.90 5.00
N PHE A 38 -15.49 22.89 5.56
CA PHE A 38 -15.65 22.71 6.99
C PHE A 38 -14.65 21.66 7.49
N ILE A 39 -13.70 22.10 8.31
CA ILE A 39 -12.63 21.27 8.86
C ILE A 39 -13.07 20.69 10.20
N GLY A 40 -13.18 19.40 10.27
CA GLY A 40 -13.50 18.63 11.48
C GLY A 40 -12.32 17.81 11.99
N ALA A 41 -12.53 17.08 13.08
CA ALA A 41 -11.52 16.21 13.69
C ALA A 41 -11.37 14.90 12.89
N SER A 42 -10.81 14.99 11.68
CA SER A 42 -10.61 13.88 10.74
C SER A 42 -9.14 13.72 10.40
N ALA A 43 -8.68 12.47 10.22
CA ALA A 43 -7.33 12.15 9.79
C ALA A 43 -7.19 12.04 8.25
N ILE A 44 -8.27 12.20 7.50
CA ILE A 44 -8.31 12.02 6.04
C ILE A 44 -8.89 13.26 5.35
N ASN A 45 -8.76 13.30 4.02
CA ASN A 45 -9.33 14.34 3.17
C ASN A 45 -8.98 15.78 3.62
N ASN A 46 -7.73 16.03 3.99
CA ASN A 46 -7.26 17.34 4.49
C ASN A 46 -8.09 17.90 5.67
N GLY A 47 -8.71 16.99 6.47
CA GLY A 47 -9.61 17.37 7.57
C GLY A 47 -11.01 17.83 7.12
N ILE A 48 -11.30 17.88 5.81
CA ILE A 48 -12.59 18.34 5.27
C ILE A 48 -13.66 17.27 5.54
N THR A 49 -14.67 17.66 6.34
CA THR A 49 -15.79 16.78 6.69
C THR A 49 -17.12 17.21 6.09
N ALA A 50 -17.22 18.45 5.61
CA ALA A 50 -18.38 18.99 4.90
C ALA A 50 -18.00 20.21 4.04
N HIS A 51 -18.92 20.65 3.18
CA HIS A 51 -18.86 21.92 2.48
C HIS A 51 -20.08 22.76 2.89
N ILE A 52 -19.84 24.01 3.30
CA ILE A 52 -20.86 24.87 3.91
C ILE A 52 -20.92 26.24 3.24
N ALA A 53 -22.02 26.96 3.45
CA ALA A 53 -22.21 28.37 3.07
C ALA A 53 -22.16 29.34 4.28
N ASN A 54 -21.95 28.79 5.48
CA ASN A 54 -21.77 29.61 6.69
C ASN A 54 -20.43 30.35 6.61
N ASP A 55 -20.41 31.64 6.88
CA ASP A 55 -19.26 32.54 6.70
C ASP A 55 -18.95 33.42 7.93
N GLU A 56 -19.65 33.21 9.03
CA GLU A 56 -19.55 34.07 10.24
C GLU A 56 -18.23 33.87 11.01
N HIS A 57 -17.56 32.71 10.84
CA HIS A 57 -16.31 32.35 11.55
C HIS A 57 -15.29 31.72 10.62
N ILE A 58 -14.95 32.44 9.57
CA ILE A 58 -14.03 31.99 8.54
C ILE A 58 -12.59 32.23 8.96
N HIS A 59 -11.75 31.20 8.75
CA HIS A 59 -10.30 31.27 8.85
C HIS A 59 -9.68 31.54 7.48
N PRO A 60 -8.57 32.30 7.41
CA PRO A 60 -7.89 32.58 6.16
C PRO A 60 -7.14 31.36 5.62
N GLU A 61 -6.84 31.41 4.36
CA GLU A 61 -5.88 30.52 3.69
C GLU A 61 -4.46 30.70 4.26
N ASN A 62 -3.55 29.81 3.85
CA ASN A 62 -2.16 29.78 4.29
C ASN A 62 -2.01 29.63 5.82
N THR A 63 -2.83 28.77 6.40
CA THR A 63 -2.78 28.39 7.81
C THR A 63 -2.64 26.86 7.94
N ILE A 64 -2.30 26.39 9.15
CA ILE A 64 -2.25 24.96 9.46
C ILE A 64 -3.36 24.65 10.48
N THR A 65 -4.17 23.64 10.21
CA THR A 65 -5.15 23.12 11.17
C THR A 65 -4.55 21.94 11.93
N ILE A 66 -4.81 21.84 13.24
CA ILE A 66 -4.44 20.70 14.09
C ILE A 66 -5.63 20.27 14.91
N THR A 67 -5.96 18.99 14.87
CA THR A 67 -7.00 18.40 15.71
C THR A 67 -6.47 18.23 17.14
N TYR A 68 -7.19 18.74 18.14
CA TYR A 68 -6.85 18.55 19.55
C TYR A 68 -7.79 17.56 20.26
N ASN A 69 -8.86 17.14 19.60
CA ASN A 69 -9.81 16.14 20.04
C ASN A 69 -10.16 15.20 18.87
N GLY A 70 -10.61 13.97 19.13
CA GLY A 70 -10.81 12.96 18.08
C GLY A 70 -9.49 12.38 17.58
N SER A 71 -9.11 12.64 16.35
CA SER A 71 -7.81 12.26 15.76
C SER A 71 -6.71 13.23 16.23
N VAL A 72 -6.34 13.18 17.51
CA VAL A 72 -5.40 14.14 18.12
C VAL A 72 -4.08 14.20 17.37
N GLY A 73 -3.59 15.43 17.11
CA GLY A 73 -2.31 15.67 16.45
C GLY A 73 -2.33 15.61 14.92
N GLU A 74 -3.47 15.27 14.29
CA GLU A 74 -3.58 15.35 12.84
C GLU A 74 -3.55 16.79 12.37
N ALA A 75 -2.61 17.09 11.46
CA ALA A 75 -2.36 18.45 11.00
C ALA A 75 -2.40 18.54 9.47
N PHE A 76 -2.99 19.65 8.97
CA PHE A 76 -3.16 19.88 7.54
C PHE A 76 -2.94 21.35 7.16
N TYR A 77 -2.34 21.56 5.99
CA TYR A 77 -2.25 22.89 5.38
C TYR A 77 -3.55 23.25 4.67
N GLN A 78 -4.05 24.44 4.91
CA GLN A 78 -5.25 24.97 4.29
C GLN A 78 -4.89 26.05 3.26
N ASP A 79 -5.11 25.73 2.00
CA ASP A 79 -4.81 26.59 0.84
C ASP A 79 -5.98 27.48 0.43
N LYS A 80 -7.11 27.38 1.12
CA LYS A 80 -8.34 28.14 0.89
C LYS A 80 -8.94 28.57 2.23
N ILE A 81 -9.82 29.55 2.19
CA ILE A 81 -10.63 29.91 3.36
C ILE A 81 -11.49 28.73 3.83
N PHE A 82 -11.71 28.63 5.12
CA PHE A 82 -12.43 27.52 5.71
C PHE A 82 -13.05 27.88 7.06
N TRP A 83 -13.96 27.02 7.53
CA TRP A 83 -14.45 27.02 8.90
C TRP A 83 -13.80 25.86 9.67
N ALA A 84 -13.24 26.10 10.86
CA ALA A 84 -12.73 25.06 11.74
C ALA A 84 -13.76 24.73 12.83
N SER A 85 -14.02 23.44 13.06
CA SER A 85 -14.86 22.99 14.18
C SER A 85 -14.19 23.27 15.54
N ASP A 86 -14.96 23.20 16.60
CA ASP A 86 -14.49 23.39 17.99
C ASP A 86 -13.53 22.26 18.47
N ASP A 87 -13.29 21.23 17.70
CA ASP A 87 -12.31 20.16 17.95
C ASP A 87 -10.97 20.39 17.22
N VAL A 88 -10.83 21.50 16.50
CA VAL A 88 -9.67 21.87 15.68
C VAL A 88 -9.09 23.19 16.14
N ASN A 89 -7.77 23.26 16.33
CA ASN A 89 -7.02 24.49 16.48
C ASN A 89 -6.46 24.93 15.13
N VAL A 90 -6.38 26.22 14.89
CA VAL A 90 -5.80 26.82 13.69
C VAL A 90 -4.54 27.57 14.07
N LEU A 91 -3.44 27.25 13.44
CA LEU A 91 -2.14 27.89 13.60
C LEU A 91 -1.97 28.99 12.57
N TYR A 92 -2.04 30.25 13.02
CA TYR A 92 -1.80 31.44 12.24
C TYR A 92 -0.30 31.74 12.23
N PRO A 93 0.38 31.68 11.08
CA PRO A 93 1.82 31.87 11.03
C PRO A 93 2.21 33.31 11.34
N LYS A 94 3.31 33.49 12.06
CA LYS A 94 3.97 34.80 12.33
C LYS A 94 5.08 35.08 11.30
N PHE A 95 5.15 34.32 10.25
CA PHE A 95 6.09 34.41 9.13
C PHE A 95 5.35 34.18 7.81
N ALA A 96 6.03 34.36 6.67
CA ALA A 96 5.45 34.09 5.36
C ALA A 96 5.36 32.57 5.14
N LEU A 97 4.20 31.98 5.43
CA LEU A 97 3.93 30.56 5.21
C LEU A 97 3.46 30.34 3.77
N ASN A 98 4.04 29.33 3.12
CA ASN A 98 3.56 28.80 1.85
C ASN A 98 3.35 27.29 1.96
N LYS A 99 2.79 26.67 0.91
CA LYS A 99 2.54 25.23 0.83
C LYS A 99 3.76 24.38 1.22
N TYR A 100 4.94 24.73 0.71
CA TYR A 100 6.14 23.90 0.89
C TYR A 100 6.65 23.98 2.33
N ILE A 101 6.71 25.17 2.90
CA ILE A 101 7.10 25.35 4.30
C ILE A 101 6.09 24.63 5.22
N ALA A 102 4.79 24.74 4.93
CA ALA A 102 3.75 24.04 5.68
C ALA A 102 3.93 22.52 5.62
N LEU A 103 4.15 21.96 4.43
CA LEU A 103 4.35 20.53 4.24
C LEU A 103 5.63 20.01 4.94
N PHE A 104 6.65 20.86 5.11
CA PHE A 104 7.83 20.52 5.90
C PHE A 104 7.54 20.51 7.41
N ILE A 105 6.83 21.51 7.90
CA ILE A 105 6.54 21.68 9.34
C ILE A 105 5.48 20.68 9.84
N ILE A 106 4.49 20.32 9.04
CA ILE A 106 3.38 19.43 9.45
C ILE A 106 3.85 18.11 10.05
N PRO A 107 4.78 17.33 9.46
CA PRO A 107 5.26 16.09 10.06
C PRO A 107 5.90 16.32 11.44
N VAL A 108 6.60 17.42 11.61
CA VAL A 108 7.26 17.78 12.89
C VAL A 108 6.23 18.16 13.95
N LEU A 109 5.18 18.90 13.57
CA LEU A 109 4.05 19.18 14.43
C LEU A 109 3.31 17.90 14.85
N LYS A 110 3.07 16.97 13.89
CA LYS A 110 2.44 15.68 14.20
C LYS A 110 3.28 14.89 15.19
N GLN A 111 4.59 14.84 15.01
CA GLN A 111 5.52 14.18 15.94
C GLN A 111 5.45 14.82 17.35
N ALA A 112 5.39 16.13 17.46
CA ALA A 112 5.21 16.81 18.76
C ALA A 112 3.87 16.46 19.41
N GLY A 113 2.84 16.19 18.61
CA GLY A 113 1.50 15.78 19.05
C GLY A 113 1.40 14.32 19.51
N GLU A 114 2.36 13.43 19.15
CA GLU A 114 2.28 11.98 19.46
C GLU A 114 2.21 11.66 20.96
N LYS A 115 2.71 12.54 21.82
CA LYS A 115 2.63 12.38 23.28
C LYS A 115 1.22 12.60 23.85
N TYR A 116 0.30 13.14 23.03
CA TYR A 116 -1.09 13.38 23.41
C TYR A 116 -2.01 12.30 22.83
N ALA A 117 -3.10 12.04 23.54
CA ALA A 117 -4.07 11.02 23.17
C ALA A 117 -5.50 11.55 23.42
N PHE A 118 -6.50 10.73 23.13
CA PHE A 118 -7.90 11.08 23.34
C PHE A 118 -8.20 11.51 24.80
N ILE A 119 -7.51 10.92 25.78
CA ILE A 119 -7.67 11.25 27.22
C ILE A 119 -6.93 12.55 27.55
N ASP A 120 -5.71 12.72 27.02
CA ASP A 120 -4.85 13.89 27.23
C ASP A 120 -4.82 14.75 25.97
N LYS A 121 -5.88 15.49 25.74
CA LYS A 121 -6.06 16.34 24.55
C LYS A 121 -4.94 17.37 24.43
N TRP A 122 -4.43 17.57 23.23
CA TRP A 122 -3.45 18.61 22.93
C TRP A 122 -4.10 20.00 22.90
N LYS A 123 -4.42 20.53 24.07
CA LYS A 123 -5.10 21.81 24.21
C LYS A 123 -4.24 22.99 23.73
N LYS A 124 -4.87 24.10 23.45
CA LYS A 124 -4.20 25.33 23.01
C LYS A 124 -3.04 25.73 23.93
N GLU A 125 -3.27 25.71 25.24
CA GLU A 125 -2.31 26.16 26.27
C GLU A 125 -1.06 25.22 26.32
N ASP A 126 -1.22 23.94 26.02
CA ASP A 126 -0.13 22.96 25.93
C ASP A 126 0.59 23.12 24.60
N MET A 127 -0.15 23.29 23.51
CA MET A 127 0.39 23.50 22.18
C MET A 127 1.27 24.76 22.10
N GLU A 128 0.87 25.85 22.75
CA GLU A 128 1.63 27.11 22.82
C GLU A 128 2.99 26.96 23.53
N LYS A 129 3.09 26.02 24.49
CA LYS A 129 4.33 25.75 25.25
C LYS A 129 5.22 24.71 24.61
N ASP A 130 4.65 23.84 23.78
CA ASP A 130 5.38 22.78 23.12
C ASP A 130 6.35 23.33 22.09
N CYS A 131 7.45 22.61 21.91
CA CYS A 131 8.49 22.96 20.95
C CYS A 131 8.49 21.94 19.80
N ILE A 132 8.85 22.45 18.63
CA ILE A 132 9.17 21.64 17.45
C ILE A 132 10.62 21.85 17.05
N LEU A 133 11.25 20.79 16.52
CA LEU A 133 12.62 20.86 16.02
C LEU A 133 12.60 21.30 14.56
N LEU A 134 13.35 22.36 14.23
CA LEU A 134 13.45 22.89 12.87
C LEU A 134 14.91 23.13 12.48
N PRO A 135 15.24 23.04 11.18
CA PRO A 135 16.54 23.47 10.69
C PRO A 135 16.72 24.97 10.90
N VAL A 136 17.95 25.38 11.19
CA VAL A 136 18.30 26.77 11.46
C VAL A 136 19.28 27.34 10.45
N ASP A 137 19.18 28.65 10.25
CA ASP A 137 20.15 29.44 9.50
C ASP A 137 21.40 29.79 10.35
N GLU A 138 22.32 30.57 9.78
CA GLU A 138 23.54 31.03 10.45
C GLU A 138 23.27 31.89 11.70
N ASN A 139 22.08 32.45 11.82
CA ASN A 139 21.65 33.30 12.96
C ASN A 139 20.84 32.51 13.99
N HIS A 140 20.81 31.16 13.92
CA HIS A 140 19.99 30.31 14.79
C HIS A 140 18.48 30.61 14.69
N GLN A 141 18.02 31.09 13.51
CA GLN A 141 16.58 31.26 13.23
C GLN A 141 16.08 30.13 12.32
N PRO A 142 14.77 29.82 12.31
CA PRO A 142 14.22 28.78 11.42
C PRO A 142 14.55 29.06 9.95
N ASP A 143 15.24 28.14 9.30
CA ASP A 143 15.60 28.26 7.88
C ASP A 143 14.43 27.88 6.96
N PHE A 144 13.51 28.83 6.77
CA PHE A 144 12.35 28.65 5.90
C PHE A 144 12.75 28.46 4.43
N SER A 145 13.88 29.03 4.00
CA SER A 145 14.39 28.87 2.64
C SER A 145 14.85 27.44 2.38
N TYR A 146 15.53 26.83 3.34
CA TYR A 146 15.88 25.42 3.27
C TYR A 146 14.64 24.54 3.23
N MET A 147 13.67 24.75 4.13
CA MET A 147 12.43 23.97 4.18
C MET A 147 11.68 24.01 2.85
N GLU A 148 11.53 25.20 2.27
CA GLU A 148 10.87 25.40 0.99
C GLU A 148 11.61 24.69 -0.15
N SER A 149 12.92 24.88 -0.24
CA SER A 149 13.77 24.28 -1.28
C SER A 149 13.77 22.76 -1.17
N TYR A 150 13.86 22.21 0.04
CA TYR A 150 13.78 20.78 0.29
C TYR A 150 12.47 20.18 -0.24
N MET A 151 11.33 20.76 0.11
CA MET A 151 10.02 20.23 -0.31
C MET A 151 9.76 20.40 -1.81
N LYS A 152 10.23 21.49 -2.43
CA LYS A 152 10.20 21.64 -3.89
C LYS A 152 11.00 20.54 -4.59
N ASN A 153 12.18 20.22 -4.08
CA ASN A 153 13.01 19.14 -4.64
C ASN A 153 12.32 17.77 -4.46
N GLN A 154 11.64 17.54 -3.33
CA GLN A 154 10.84 16.31 -3.13
C GLN A 154 9.68 16.22 -4.13
N GLU A 155 8.95 17.32 -4.37
CA GLU A 155 7.84 17.35 -5.35
C GLU A 155 8.35 17.05 -6.77
N ILE A 156 9.51 17.61 -7.16
CA ILE A 156 10.15 17.31 -8.46
C ILE A 156 10.49 15.81 -8.56
N ALA A 157 11.13 15.24 -7.52
CA ALA A 157 11.50 13.83 -7.49
C ALA A 157 10.28 12.90 -7.55
N VAL A 158 9.21 13.20 -6.82
CA VAL A 158 7.94 12.46 -6.87
C VAL A 158 7.29 12.57 -8.24
N SER A 159 7.25 13.77 -8.83
CA SER A 159 6.67 14.01 -10.15
C SER A 159 7.42 13.24 -11.25
N ALA A 160 8.76 13.21 -11.18
CA ALA A 160 9.58 12.41 -12.08
C ALA A 160 9.29 10.91 -11.93
N SER A 161 9.15 10.41 -10.70
CA SER A 161 8.80 9.02 -10.42
C SER A 161 7.40 8.67 -10.94
N LEU A 162 6.42 9.55 -10.76
CA LEU A 162 5.07 9.38 -11.31
C LEU A 162 5.05 9.33 -12.83
N THR A 163 5.85 10.19 -13.49
CA THR A 163 5.98 10.17 -14.95
C THR A 163 6.56 8.86 -15.45
N LYS A 164 7.59 8.34 -14.75
CA LYS A 164 8.17 7.01 -15.04
C LYS A 164 7.12 5.89 -14.87
N LEU A 165 6.36 5.91 -13.78
CA LEU A 165 5.28 4.94 -13.53
C LEU A 165 4.19 5.00 -14.61
N GLN A 166 3.78 6.19 -15.04
CA GLN A 166 2.79 6.35 -16.12
C GLN A 166 3.32 5.83 -17.46
N SER A 167 4.59 6.06 -17.77
CA SER A 167 5.25 5.56 -18.98
C SER A 167 5.33 4.03 -18.95
N ALA A 168 5.72 3.44 -17.81
CA ALA A 168 5.72 1.99 -17.60
C ALA A 168 4.32 1.38 -17.77
N LYS A 169 3.28 2.03 -17.20
CA LYS A 169 1.88 1.60 -17.34
C LYS A 169 1.39 1.64 -18.80
N ARG A 170 1.78 2.65 -19.57
CA ARG A 170 1.46 2.72 -21.02
C ARG A 170 2.12 1.57 -21.79
N PHE A 171 3.36 1.22 -21.42
CA PHE A 171 4.09 0.11 -22.06
C PHE A 171 3.37 -1.23 -21.81
N ILE A 172 2.88 -1.47 -20.60
CA ILE A 172 2.12 -2.67 -20.25
C ILE A 172 0.78 -2.73 -20.99
N LYS A 173 0.10 -1.59 -21.16
CA LYS A 173 -1.21 -1.54 -21.83
C LYS A 173 -1.16 -1.71 -23.36
N SER A 174 -0.01 -1.55 -24.00
CA SER A 174 0.12 -1.33 -25.45
C SER A 174 0.04 -2.57 -26.35
N ARG A 175 -0.48 -3.71 -25.92
CA ARG A 175 -0.88 -4.86 -26.76
C ARG A 175 -1.58 -5.90 -25.91
N ASN A 176 -2.88 -6.02 -26.03
CA ASN A 176 -3.58 -7.21 -25.57
C ASN A 176 -3.40 -8.29 -26.66
N ALA A 177 -2.93 -9.47 -26.29
CA ALA A 177 -3.09 -10.61 -27.16
C ALA A 177 -4.58 -10.99 -27.13
N GLU A 178 -5.23 -10.94 -28.28
CA GLU A 178 -6.59 -11.45 -28.43
C GLU A 178 -6.50 -12.98 -28.49
N PHE A 179 -7.19 -13.62 -27.56
CA PHE A 179 -7.37 -15.06 -27.59
C PHE A 179 -8.66 -15.33 -28.38
N GLU A 180 -8.55 -15.96 -29.52
CA GLU A 180 -9.67 -16.21 -30.43
C GLU A 180 -10.69 -17.21 -29.86
N SER A 181 -10.23 -18.17 -29.03
CA SER A 181 -11.11 -19.19 -28.45
C SER A 181 -10.79 -19.46 -26.98
N TRP A 182 -11.82 -19.40 -26.15
CA TRP A 182 -11.78 -19.81 -24.75
C TRP A 182 -12.73 -20.95 -24.50
N LYS A 183 -12.29 -21.99 -23.78
CA LYS A 183 -13.12 -23.15 -23.41
C LYS A 183 -13.09 -23.31 -21.88
N THR A 184 -14.15 -23.87 -21.35
CA THR A 184 -14.28 -24.19 -19.94
C THR A 184 -13.98 -25.66 -19.71
N TYR A 185 -13.06 -25.94 -18.79
CA TYR A 185 -12.62 -27.28 -18.42
C TYR A 185 -12.93 -27.52 -16.94
N LYS A 186 -13.25 -28.77 -16.56
CA LYS A 186 -13.16 -29.16 -15.15
C LYS A 186 -11.69 -29.34 -14.76
N ILE A 187 -11.34 -28.93 -13.57
CA ILE A 187 -9.93 -29.01 -13.12
C ILE A 187 -9.45 -30.44 -13.11
N LYS A 188 -10.26 -31.42 -12.70
CA LYS A 188 -9.89 -32.84 -12.71
C LYS A 188 -9.57 -33.39 -14.09
N ASP A 189 -10.15 -32.82 -15.16
CA ASP A 189 -9.98 -33.32 -16.53
C ASP A 189 -8.61 -32.89 -17.11
N ILE A 190 -8.06 -31.76 -16.64
CA ILE A 190 -6.79 -31.21 -17.09
C ILE A 190 -5.65 -31.38 -16.08
N PHE A 191 -6.00 -31.45 -14.78
CA PHE A 191 -5.06 -31.63 -13.65
C PHE A 191 -5.54 -32.77 -12.74
N PRO A 192 -5.39 -34.03 -13.12
CA PRO A 192 -5.89 -35.17 -12.33
C PRO A 192 -5.15 -35.33 -11.00
N ASN A 193 -3.87 -34.91 -10.94
CA ASN A 193 -2.99 -35.10 -9.80
C ASN A 193 -2.94 -33.84 -8.92
N ILE A 194 -3.76 -33.83 -7.87
CA ILE A 194 -3.70 -32.85 -6.79
C ILE A 194 -3.21 -33.56 -5.52
N VAL A 195 -2.09 -33.12 -5.00
CA VAL A 195 -1.34 -33.82 -3.95
C VAL A 195 -1.40 -33.07 -2.64
N LYS A 196 -1.57 -33.83 -1.55
CA LYS A 196 -1.37 -33.33 -0.18
C LYS A 196 0.07 -33.64 0.25
N PRO A 197 0.91 -32.62 0.43
CA PRO A 197 2.30 -32.81 0.87
C PRO A 197 2.39 -33.17 2.35
N ALA A 198 3.57 -33.64 2.77
CA ALA A 198 3.91 -33.76 4.17
C ALA A 198 3.97 -32.38 4.84
N VAL A 199 3.50 -32.31 6.07
CA VAL A 199 3.42 -31.04 6.83
C VAL A 199 4.65 -30.92 7.72
N TYR A 200 5.28 -29.73 7.69
CA TYR A 200 6.28 -29.32 8.65
C TYR A 200 5.72 -28.22 9.55
N HIS A 201 5.88 -28.35 10.87
CA HIS A 201 5.56 -27.28 11.79
C HIS A 201 6.74 -26.30 11.93
N THR A 202 6.45 -25.04 12.20
CA THR A 202 7.47 -23.98 12.35
C THR A 202 8.61 -24.35 13.30
N ARG A 203 8.33 -25.12 14.37
CA ARG A 203 9.33 -25.60 15.34
C ARG A 203 10.24 -26.72 14.82
N GLU A 204 9.90 -27.33 13.70
CA GLU A 204 10.62 -28.48 13.11
C GLU A 204 11.57 -28.04 12.00
N VAL A 205 11.53 -26.78 11.62
CA VAL A 205 12.34 -26.20 10.55
C VAL A 205 13.31 -25.19 11.12
N LYS A 206 14.49 -25.12 10.55
CA LYS A 206 15.53 -24.16 10.91
C LYS A 206 15.72 -23.19 9.75
N GLU A 207 15.60 -21.89 10.05
CA GLU A 207 15.76 -20.85 9.05
C GLU A 207 17.18 -20.85 8.46
N ASN A 208 17.25 -20.76 7.14
CA ASN A 208 18.47 -20.62 6.36
C ASN A 208 18.17 -19.82 5.11
N PRO A 209 18.67 -18.58 4.94
CA PRO A 209 18.43 -17.75 3.76
C PRO A 209 18.86 -18.40 2.42
N GLU A 210 19.85 -19.29 2.46
CA GLU A 210 20.34 -20.05 1.29
C GLU A 210 19.65 -21.42 1.11
N GLY A 211 18.63 -21.68 1.90
CA GLY A 211 17.90 -22.93 1.92
C GLY A 211 16.80 -23.02 0.87
N ILE A 212 15.80 -23.88 1.15
CA ILE A 212 14.62 -24.06 0.29
C ILE A 212 13.40 -23.36 0.87
N PRO A 213 12.41 -22.96 0.03
CA PRO A 213 11.21 -22.28 0.48
C PRO A 213 10.37 -23.10 1.47
N TYR A 214 9.97 -22.48 2.57
CA TYR A 214 8.91 -22.99 3.45
C TYR A 214 7.60 -22.26 3.11
N VAL A 215 6.73 -22.96 2.36
CA VAL A 215 5.48 -22.41 1.83
C VAL A 215 4.32 -22.66 2.77
N VAL A 216 3.57 -21.61 3.08
CA VAL A 216 2.44 -21.62 4.02
C VAL A 216 1.21 -20.95 3.41
N ARG A 217 0.08 -21.02 4.07
CA ARG A 217 -1.18 -20.34 3.69
C ARG A 217 -1.04 -18.84 3.83
N SER A 218 -0.37 -18.21 2.87
CA SER A 218 -0.19 -16.76 2.78
C SER A 218 -0.66 -16.28 1.41
N LYS A 219 -1.19 -15.05 1.35
CA LYS A 219 -1.54 -14.37 0.09
C LYS A 219 -0.37 -13.56 -0.48
N PHE A 220 0.75 -13.54 0.22
CA PHE A 220 1.90 -12.70 -0.11
C PHE A 220 3.15 -13.54 -0.34
N ASN A 221 4.15 -12.95 -0.99
CA ASN A 221 5.48 -13.51 -1.18
C ASN A 221 5.48 -14.94 -1.74
N ASN A 222 4.67 -15.21 -2.75
CA ASN A 222 4.54 -16.54 -3.37
C ASN A 222 4.20 -17.66 -2.36
N GLY A 223 3.53 -17.32 -1.24
CA GLY A 223 3.28 -18.23 -0.14
C GLY A 223 4.49 -18.51 0.77
N ILE A 224 5.67 -17.99 0.43
CA ILE A 224 6.92 -18.26 1.16
C ILE A 224 6.95 -17.46 2.45
N LYS A 225 7.02 -18.17 3.58
CA LYS A 225 7.17 -17.56 4.90
C LYS A 225 8.62 -17.15 5.16
N TYR A 226 9.55 -18.07 4.91
CA TYR A 226 11.00 -17.89 4.95
C TYR A 226 11.68 -19.08 4.26
N TYR A 227 13.00 -19.01 4.10
CA TYR A 227 13.81 -20.13 3.60
C TYR A 227 14.35 -20.94 4.77
N VAL A 228 14.53 -22.25 4.57
CA VAL A 228 14.92 -23.18 5.61
C VAL A 228 15.98 -24.17 5.14
N GLU A 229 16.72 -24.77 6.09
CA GLU A 229 17.61 -25.88 5.79
C GLU A 229 16.81 -27.00 5.09
N ARG A 230 17.36 -27.55 3.99
CA ARG A 230 16.72 -28.62 3.25
C ARG A 230 16.63 -29.88 4.10
N PRO A 231 15.45 -30.43 4.39
CA PRO A 231 15.32 -31.68 5.10
C PRO A 231 15.74 -32.88 4.22
N ASN A 232 16.11 -34.00 4.85
CA ASN A 232 16.53 -35.19 4.16
C ASN A 232 15.40 -35.94 3.43
N SER A 233 14.14 -35.64 3.75
CA SER A 233 12.97 -36.33 3.19
C SER A 233 11.79 -35.38 3.05
N ASN A 234 10.73 -35.83 2.38
CA ASN A 234 9.46 -35.09 2.25
C ASN A 234 9.57 -33.69 1.65
N VAL A 235 10.47 -33.52 0.71
CA VAL A 235 10.60 -32.29 -0.09
C VAL A 235 9.63 -32.39 -1.26
N ASN A 236 8.87 -31.33 -1.49
CA ASN A 236 7.94 -31.26 -2.61
C ASN A 236 8.67 -30.92 -3.91
N PRO A 237 8.17 -31.41 -5.06
CA PRO A 237 8.80 -31.15 -6.33
C PRO A 237 8.71 -29.68 -6.73
N ALA A 238 9.68 -29.25 -7.52
CA ALA A 238 9.64 -28.01 -8.27
C ALA A 238 8.61 -28.08 -9.41
N LYS A 239 8.30 -26.92 -10.00
CA LYS A 239 7.44 -26.75 -11.19
C LYS A 239 6.01 -27.24 -10.97
N VAL A 240 5.43 -26.87 -9.84
CA VAL A 240 4.06 -27.18 -9.45
C VAL A 240 3.30 -25.93 -9.04
N ILE A 241 1.97 -25.97 -9.06
CA ILE A 241 1.12 -24.86 -8.55
C ILE A 241 0.64 -25.22 -7.14
N SER A 242 1.15 -24.53 -6.14
CA SER A 242 0.73 -24.69 -4.74
C SER A 242 -0.53 -23.88 -4.43
N PHE A 243 -1.32 -24.35 -3.46
CA PHE A 243 -2.45 -23.59 -2.89
C PHE A 243 -2.70 -24.00 -1.44
N GLY A 244 -3.30 -23.09 -0.67
CA GLY A 244 -3.74 -23.35 0.70
C GLY A 244 -5.23 -23.60 0.78
N ALA A 245 -5.69 -24.48 1.68
CA ALA A 245 -7.12 -24.74 1.87
C ALA A 245 -7.86 -23.50 2.36
N GLU A 246 -7.28 -22.80 3.32
CA GLU A 246 -7.84 -21.55 3.85
C GLU A 246 -7.11 -20.36 3.26
N ASN A 247 -7.82 -19.28 2.96
CA ASN A 247 -7.28 -18.14 2.23
C ASN A 247 -6.66 -18.55 0.90
N ALA A 248 -7.32 -19.47 0.21
CA ALA A 248 -6.87 -20.07 -1.03
C ALA A 248 -6.21 -19.03 -1.95
N THR A 249 -4.97 -19.27 -2.29
CA THR A 249 -4.20 -18.46 -3.23
C THR A 249 -3.29 -19.42 -3.96
N PHE A 250 -3.28 -19.32 -5.28
CA PHE A 250 -2.47 -20.19 -6.11
C PHE A 250 -1.14 -19.52 -6.41
N PHE A 251 -0.04 -20.28 -6.29
CA PHE A 251 1.30 -19.82 -6.61
C PHE A 251 2.09 -20.89 -7.35
N TYR A 252 2.81 -20.49 -8.40
CA TYR A 252 3.76 -21.36 -9.07
C TYR A 252 5.04 -21.46 -8.24
N GLN A 253 5.46 -22.69 -7.93
CA GLN A 253 6.69 -22.99 -7.19
C GLN A 253 7.75 -23.46 -8.18
N GLU A 254 8.69 -22.60 -8.50
CA GLU A 254 9.75 -22.83 -9.46
C GLU A 254 10.77 -23.84 -8.94
N TYR A 255 11.03 -23.85 -7.64
CA TYR A 255 12.02 -24.68 -6.97
C TYR A 255 11.35 -25.73 -6.07
N GLU A 256 12.15 -26.69 -5.59
CA GLU A 256 11.73 -27.62 -4.54
C GLU A 256 11.43 -26.85 -3.26
N TRP A 257 10.45 -27.30 -2.52
CA TRP A 257 9.92 -26.61 -1.35
C TRP A 257 9.39 -27.57 -0.28
N ILE A 258 9.18 -27.09 0.91
CA ILE A 258 8.45 -27.80 1.97
C ILE A 258 7.20 -27.05 2.35
N SER A 259 6.21 -27.75 2.91
CA SER A 259 4.92 -27.17 3.18
C SER A 259 4.59 -27.05 4.64
N GLY A 260 3.89 -25.95 4.99
CA GLY A 260 3.16 -25.81 6.22
C GLY A 260 1.81 -26.56 6.19
N ARG A 261 1.04 -26.36 7.24
CA ARG A 261 -0.27 -27.00 7.42
C ARG A 261 -1.29 -26.59 6.36
N ASP A 262 -2.09 -27.56 5.90
CA ASP A 262 -3.23 -27.40 4.96
C ASP A 262 -2.84 -26.77 3.61
N MET A 263 -1.63 -27.08 3.16
CA MET A 263 -1.16 -26.81 1.80
C MET A 263 -1.39 -28.01 0.90
N TYR A 264 -1.55 -27.72 -0.39
CA TYR A 264 -1.70 -28.70 -1.47
C TYR A 264 -0.96 -28.20 -2.71
N TYR A 265 -0.76 -29.07 -3.70
CA TYR A 265 -0.29 -28.62 -4.99
C TYR A 265 -0.94 -29.42 -6.14
N ILE A 266 -1.09 -28.74 -7.26
CA ILE A 266 -1.44 -29.30 -8.56
C ILE A 266 -0.13 -29.72 -9.23
N ASP A 267 -0.01 -30.98 -9.63
CA ASP A 267 1.16 -31.46 -10.38
C ASP A 267 1.11 -30.92 -11.80
N THR A 268 1.95 -29.94 -12.10
CA THR A 268 2.07 -29.30 -13.42
C THR A 268 3.41 -29.60 -14.09
N ARG A 269 4.15 -30.61 -13.60
CA ARG A 269 5.41 -31.02 -14.21
C ARG A 269 5.17 -31.51 -15.64
N GLY A 270 5.92 -30.94 -16.59
CA GLY A 270 5.72 -31.17 -18.03
C GLY A 270 4.96 -30.04 -18.74
N ILE A 271 4.41 -29.09 -18.01
CA ILE A 271 3.87 -27.83 -18.54
C ILE A 271 4.95 -26.75 -18.38
N ASP A 272 5.12 -25.91 -19.41
CA ASP A 272 6.04 -24.78 -19.38
C ASP A 272 5.71 -23.80 -18.24
N GLU A 273 6.73 -23.17 -17.64
CA GLU A 273 6.58 -22.26 -16.50
C GLU A 273 5.69 -21.06 -16.81
N TYR A 274 5.80 -20.48 -18.00
CA TYR A 274 4.97 -19.34 -18.41
C TYR A 274 3.51 -19.77 -18.59
N ALA A 275 3.26 -20.97 -19.12
CA ALA A 275 1.92 -21.53 -19.17
C ALA A 275 1.36 -21.76 -17.76
N CYS A 276 2.18 -22.24 -16.81
CA CYS A 276 1.80 -22.40 -15.40
C CYS A 276 1.48 -21.05 -14.74
N LEU A 277 2.24 -19.99 -15.00
CA LEU A 277 1.96 -18.63 -14.51
C LEU A 277 0.63 -18.10 -15.06
N PHE A 278 0.33 -18.36 -16.34
CA PHE A 278 -0.95 -18.03 -16.94
C PHE A 278 -2.11 -18.77 -16.24
N ILE A 279 -1.98 -20.08 -16.08
CA ILE A 279 -2.96 -20.95 -15.41
C ILE A 279 -3.18 -20.48 -13.96
N THR A 280 -2.10 -20.18 -13.24
CA THR A 280 -2.16 -19.65 -11.88
C THR A 280 -3.04 -18.39 -11.81
N SER A 281 -2.89 -17.47 -12.78
CA SER A 281 -3.73 -16.28 -12.88
C SER A 281 -5.21 -16.60 -13.12
N CYS A 282 -5.50 -17.61 -13.93
CA CYS A 282 -6.86 -18.09 -14.22
C CYS A 282 -7.50 -18.83 -13.03
N LEU A 283 -6.69 -19.39 -12.13
CA LEU A 283 -7.17 -20.07 -10.92
C LEU A 283 -7.55 -19.08 -9.80
N GLN A 284 -6.96 -17.88 -9.74
CA GLN A 284 -7.22 -16.93 -8.66
C GLN A 284 -8.71 -16.62 -8.43
N PRO A 285 -9.56 -16.40 -9.45
CA PRO A 285 -11.01 -16.18 -9.23
C PRO A 285 -11.73 -17.35 -8.56
N ILE A 286 -11.20 -18.58 -8.69
CA ILE A 286 -11.73 -19.75 -7.98
C ILE A 286 -11.45 -19.62 -6.50
N ALA A 287 -10.24 -19.16 -6.14
CA ALA A 287 -9.83 -18.96 -4.75
C ALA A 287 -10.74 -17.99 -3.99
N GLU A 288 -11.32 -17.00 -4.67
CA GLU A 288 -12.22 -16.00 -4.07
C GLU A 288 -13.53 -16.57 -3.55
N LYS A 289 -13.94 -17.78 -4.02
CA LYS A 289 -15.12 -18.49 -3.55
C LYS A 289 -14.94 -19.14 -2.18
N TYR A 290 -13.69 -19.25 -1.70
CA TYR A 290 -13.31 -20.01 -0.51
C TYR A 290 -12.77 -19.08 0.59
N SER A 291 -12.94 -19.51 1.85
CA SER A 291 -12.58 -18.72 3.01
C SER A 291 -12.11 -19.61 4.17
N TYR A 292 -11.76 -19.02 5.30
CA TYR A 292 -11.42 -19.76 6.53
C TYR A 292 -12.53 -20.74 6.96
N ASN A 293 -13.79 -20.34 6.84
CA ASN A 293 -14.93 -21.17 7.24
C ASN A 293 -15.36 -22.18 6.16
N TYR A 294 -14.86 -22.03 4.95
CA TYR A 294 -15.17 -22.91 3.81
C TYR A 294 -13.90 -23.10 2.98
N GLY A 295 -13.06 -24.04 3.43
CA GLY A 295 -11.76 -24.30 2.84
C GLY A 295 -11.84 -24.98 1.47
N MET A 296 -10.90 -24.62 0.59
CA MET A 296 -10.71 -25.23 -0.73
C MET A 296 -9.85 -26.50 -0.59
N PHE A 297 -10.50 -27.66 -0.41
CA PHE A 297 -9.83 -28.95 -0.38
C PHE A 297 -9.73 -29.55 -1.80
N PRO A 298 -8.80 -30.51 -2.03
CA PRO A 298 -8.56 -31.10 -3.35
C PRO A 298 -9.82 -31.61 -4.05
N ASP A 299 -10.75 -32.24 -3.34
CA ASP A 299 -11.96 -32.81 -3.95
C ASP A 299 -12.92 -31.71 -4.43
N LEU A 300 -13.00 -30.60 -3.71
CA LEU A 300 -13.77 -29.43 -4.13
C LEU A 300 -13.13 -28.76 -5.34
N LEU A 301 -11.80 -28.57 -5.30
CA LEU A 301 -11.06 -27.98 -6.41
C LEU A 301 -11.20 -28.81 -7.71
N LYS A 302 -11.19 -30.13 -7.62
CA LYS A 302 -11.37 -31.02 -8.77
C LYS A 302 -12.69 -30.80 -9.54
N GLU A 303 -13.75 -30.44 -8.83
CA GLU A 303 -15.06 -30.17 -9.44
C GLU A 303 -15.23 -28.73 -9.95
N GLU A 304 -14.31 -27.83 -9.58
CA GLU A 304 -14.32 -26.47 -10.10
C GLU A 304 -14.00 -26.41 -11.58
N LYS A 305 -14.43 -25.31 -12.20
CA LYS A 305 -14.25 -25.04 -13.62
C LYS A 305 -13.28 -23.90 -13.82
N ILE A 306 -12.32 -24.09 -14.72
CA ILE A 306 -11.40 -23.07 -15.18
C ILE A 306 -11.63 -22.78 -16.66
N LYS A 307 -11.48 -21.51 -17.04
CA LYS A 307 -11.57 -21.05 -18.42
C LYS A 307 -10.16 -20.80 -18.96
N LEU A 308 -9.78 -21.50 -20.02
CA LEU A 308 -8.45 -21.42 -20.63
C LEU A 308 -8.57 -21.27 -22.16
N PRO A 309 -7.56 -20.67 -22.83
CA PRO A 309 -7.45 -20.74 -24.29
C PRO A 309 -7.43 -22.18 -24.78
N ALA A 310 -8.09 -22.42 -25.89
CA ALA A 310 -8.17 -23.75 -26.51
C ALA A 310 -7.47 -23.78 -27.87
N ASN A 311 -6.78 -24.89 -28.16
CA ASN A 311 -6.24 -25.20 -29.49
C ASN A 311 -7.39 -25.67 -30.42
N GLU A 312 -7.04 -25.97 -31.68
CA GLU A 312 -8.00 -26.43 -32.68
C GLU A 312 -8.67 -27.77 -32.32
N ASN A 313 -8.04 -28.59 -31.50
CA ASN A 313 -8.60 -29.87 -31.00
C ASN A 313 -9.54 -29.62 -29.77
N GLY A 314 -9.63 -28.41 -29.28
CA GLY A 314 -10.41 -28.06 -28.10
C GLY A 314 -9.75 -28.43 -26.77
N GLU A 315 -8.46 -28.68 -26.76
CA GLU A 315 -7.64 -28.88 -25.56
C GLU A 315 -7.01 -27.56 -25.11
N PRO A 316 -6.51 -27.44 -23.84
CA PRO A 316 -5.81 -26.25 -23.41
C PRO A 316 -4.59 -25.93 -24.29
N ASP A 317 -4.51 -24.70 -24.80
CA ASP A 317 -3.39 -24.25 -25.64
C ASP A 317 -2.25 -23.70 -24.79
N TYR A 318 -1.43 -24.61 -24.26
CA TYR A 318 -0.29 -24.25 -23.41
C TYR A 318 0.78 -23.43 -24.17
N ALA A 319 0.94 -23.66 -25.47
CA ALA A 319 1.90 -22.93 -26.30
C ALA A 319 1.48 -21.44 -26.46
N LEU A 320 0.19 -21.19 -26.63
CA LEU A 320 -0.33 -19.83 -26.70
C LEU A 320 -0.22 -19.11 -25.34
N MET A 321 -0.48 -19.83 -24.22
CA MET A 321 -0.33 -19.29 -22.86
C MET A 321 1.14 -18.91 -22.58
N GLU A 322 2.09 -19.79 -22.92
CA GLU A 322 3.54 -19.55 -22.84
C GLU A 322 3.93 -18.28 -23.63
N LYS A 323 3.56 -18.23 -24.90
CA LYS A 323 3.86 -17.08 -25.78
C LYS A 323 3.31 -15.77 -25.20
N TYR A 324 2.08 -15.80 -24.67
CA TYR A 324 1.47 -14.63 -24.07
C TYR A 324 2.25 -14.14 -22.84
N MET A 325 2.60 -15.05 -21.93
CA MET A 325 3.32 -14.69 -20.70
C MET A 325 4.74 -14.20 -20.98
N LYS A 326 5.44 -14.73 -21.96
CA LYS A 326 6.74 -14.20 -22.42
C LYS A 326 6.62 -12.75 -22.94
N ILE A 327 5.54 -12.45 -23.64
CA ILE A 327 5.24 -11.05 -24.05
C ILE A 327 4.99 -10.17 -22.82
N VAL A 328 4.23 -10.64 -21.83
CA VAL A 328 3.96 -9.93 -20.58
C VAL A 328 5.27 -9.65 -19.84
N GLU A 329 6.12 -10.65 -19.67
CA GLU A 329 7.42 -10.53 -19.04
C GLU A 329 8.32 -9.49 -19.74
N SER A 330 8.43 -9.57 -21.06
CA SER A 330 9.20 -8.59 -21.86
C SER A 330 8.70 -7.15 -21.65
N LYS A 331 7.37 -6.95 -21.54
CA LYS A 331 6.77 -5.66 -21.24
C LYS A 331 7.13 -5.18 -19.82
N ILE A 332 7.08 -6.10 -18.84
CA ILE A 332 7.45 -5.80 -17.44
C ILE A 332 8.93 -5.40 -17.39
N HIS A 333 9.83 -6.17 -18.01
CA HIS A 333 11.24 -5.82 -18.05
C HIS A 333 11.50 -4.45 -18.69
N SER A 334 10.80 -4.14 -19.78
CA SER A 334 10.92 -2.83 -20.42
C SER A 334 10.40 -1.71 -19.53
N ALA A 335 9.30 -1.93 -18.81
CA ALA A 335 8.75 -0.98 -17.85
C ALA A 335 9.70 -0.78 -16.66
N VAL A 336 10.29 -1.85 -16.13
CA VAL A 336 11.27 -1.79 -15.03
C VAL A 336 12.53 -1.03 -15.47
N LYS A 337 13.03 -1.25 -16.69
CA LYS A 337 14.17 -0.48 -17.23
C LYS A 337 13.87 1.03 -17.27
N VAL A 338 12.65 1.43 -17.67
CA VAL A 338 12.23 2.85 -17.64
C VAL A 338 12.22 3.40 -16.21
N LEU A 339 11.80 2.60 -15.23
CA LEU A 339 11.76 3.02 -13.82
C LEU A 339 13.17 3.12 -13.20
N LEU A 340 14.08 2.23 -13.60
CA LEU A 340 15.46 2.16 -13.07
C LEU A 340 16.44 3.07 -13.81
N ALA A 341 16.09 3.58 -15.01
CA ALA A 341 16.90 4.54 -15.73
C ALA A 341 16.94 5.87 -14.94
N VAL A 342 18.02 6.04 -14.15
CA VAL A 342 18.35 7.23 -13.36
C VAL A 342 19.47 7.97 -14.08
#